data_64d8a7ea867d60b61c57768bffc5a01d
#
_entry.id   64d8a7ea867d60b61c57768bffc5a01d
#
_cell.length_a   1.000
_cell.length_b   1.000
_cell.length_c   1.000
_cell.angle_alpha   90.00
_cell.angle_beta   90.00
_cell.angle_gamma   90.00
#
_symmetry.space_group_name_H-M   'P 1'
#
loop_
_entity.id
_entity.type
_entity.pdbx_description
1 polymer ?
#
loop_
_entity_poly.entity_id
_entity_poly.type
_entity_poly.pdbx_seq_one_letter_code
_entity_poly.pdbx_strand_id
1 'polypeptide(L)'
;MKTRDIKTKKPWRKVRPDGYNSHGSSMLSQLTDTPFDSINCDIVTQSDFIRELYPSGHSVNDPTIYPDIFREEVLPVLDDKGNDTGRTTKRLYREPVPRYAFAFQRMILVKHLVHLCGNDVQFELNSNKATDEEIEMFTKFRTGWLDKDMEVAFYESARSCKSTADTAFVGFLKDGEFYWKTLSFLNGDTLYPHYDTVTGRLKLFARSFSDYSEQGDEMVQWLEVWDERNLYRYRQGKGDGRTVKEKLLGIFGLSGYTLVEQRPHGFPFLPVAYRRDEDGPCWTFSQDTIEGYEISFSQMAHNNQAYGEPIMVLMAEGENVDVMKDMNGTIKSVSMGPDDKIDYLQSQSASESYMKQLDTQYKMIFSQSFIVDPPELKSGDLPAAALKILYSPAYEKAMTDCKEYQTFLNDMVAIFSFGYGVEVGSTLGFANLNMKWWLEPYVHVNSSTVIADLASAVQNGFISRQTASERIETLYSTNSEWDRIMREAKQQQEADLLYQLRVAEVNEPTNPTADK
;
A
#
# COMPACT_ATOMS: atom_id res chain seq x y z
N MET A 1 29.65 -20.03 25.86
CA MET A 1 28.80 -19.31 24.92
C MET A 1 27.36 -19.57 25.33
N LYS A 2 26.68 -18.62 26.01
CA LYS A 2 25.26 -18.75 26.32
C LYS A 2 24.51 -18.37 25.02
N THR A 3 23.91 -19.34 24.38
CA THR A 3 22.90 -19.12 23.34
C THR A 3 21.83 -18.22 23.95
N ARG A 4 21.81 -16.93 23.56
CA ARG A 4 20.66 -16.08 23.84
C ARG A 4 19.48 -16.68 23.07
N ASP A 5 18.45 -17.09 23.80
CA ASP A 5 17.18 -17.42 23.22
C ASP A 5 16.75 -16.27 22.30
N ILE A 6 16.85 -16.51 21.01
CA ILE A 6 16.12 -15.70 20.03
C ILE A 6 14.66 -15.94 20.40
N LYS A 7 14.04 -14.94 21.01
CA LYS A 7 12.60 -14.98 21.27
C LYS A 7 11.94 -15.12 19.91
N THR A 8 11.61 -16.35 19.56
CA THR A 8 10.84 -16.65 18.36
C THR A 8 9.51 -15.91 18.54
N LYS A 9 9.32 -14.86 17.73
CA LYS A 9 8.02 -14.19 17.62
C LYS A 9 6.99 -15.27 17.33
N LYS A 10 5.94 -15.36 18.13
CA LYS A 10 4.91 -16.38 17.94
C LYS A 10 4.14 -16.11 16.66
N PRO A 11 3.68 -17.15 15.95
CA PRO A 11 3.11 -17.03 14.60
C PRO A 11 1.77 -16.30 14.51
N TRP A 12 1.19 -15.86 15.63
CA TRP A 12 -0.10 -15.18 15.65
C TRP A 12 0.08 -13.72 16.04
N ARG A 13 -0.02 -12.83 15.08
CA ARG A 13 -0.01 -11.38 15.29
C ARG A 13 -1.43 -10.92 15.58
N LYS A 14 -1.66 -10.38 16.77
CA LYS A 14 -2.93 -9.73 17.12
C LYS A 14 -2.77 -8.25 16.82
N VAL A 15 -3.38 -7.78 15.73
CA VAL A 15 -3.35 -6.39 15.34
C VAL A 15 -4.33 -5.59 16.19
N ARG A 16 -3.83 -4.62 16.97
CA ARG A 16 -4.66 -3.61 17.62
C ARG A 16 -4.22 -2.23 17.10
N PRO A 17 -5.10 -1.46 16.45
CA PRO A 17 -4.80 -0.08 16.13
C PRO A 17 -4.52 0.73 17.40
N ASP A 18 -3.53 1.64 17.32
CA ASP A 18 -3.28 2.62 18.38
C ASP A 18 -4.55 3.43 18.61
N GLY A 19 -5.19 3.43 19.65
CA GLY A 19 -6.49 4.07 19.91
C GLY A 19 -7.63 3.10 20.19
N TYR A 20 -7.49 1.83 19.86
CA TYR A 20 -8.47 0.82 20.23
C TYR A 20 -8.41 0.44 21.71
N ASN A 21 -7.42 0.98 22.42
CA ASN A 21 -7.13 0.60 23.80
C ASN A 21 -8.09 1.18 24.82
N SER A 22 -9.03 2.01 24.42
CA SER A 22 -9.59 2.70 25.52
C SER A 22 -10.98 2.28 25.90
N HIS A 23 -11.85 1.77 25.06
CA HIS A 23 -13.21 1.69 25.58
C HIS A 23 -14.18 0.71 24.95
N GLY A 24 -13.79 -0.08 23.97
CA GLY A 24 -14.38 -1.39 23.86
C GLY A 24 -14.02 -2.24 25.08
N SER A 25 -13.17 -1.68 25.96
CA SER A 25 -12.48 -2.44 26.98
C SER A 25 -13.35 -2.90 28.12
N SER A 26 -14.47 -2.30 28.46
CA SER A 26 -15.22 -2.87 29.58
C SER A 26 -16.09 -4.08 29.16
N MET A 27 -16.58 -4.12 27.91
CA MET A 27 -17.27 -5.32 27.41
C MET A 27 -16.36 -6.26 26.61
N LEU A 28 -15.43 -5.73 25.83
CA LEU A 28 -14.45 -6.58 25.12
C LEU A 28 -13.34 -7.09 26.02
N SER A 29 -12.93 -6.38 27.08
CA SER A 29 -11.98 -6.93 28.04
C SER A 29 -12.58 -8.08 28.84
N GLN A 30 -13.86 -8.06 29.13
CA GLN A 30 -14.55 -9.20 29.74
C GLN A 30 -14.76 -10.38 28.79
N LEU A 31 -14.75 -10.13 27.45
CA LEU A 31 -14.77 -11.17 26.44
C LEU A 31 -13.36 -11.59 25.98
N THR A 32 -12.33 -10.80 26.26
CA THR A 32 -10.92 -11.10 25.94
C THR A 32 -10.13 -11.71 27.09
N ASP A 33 -10.73 -11.91 28.27
CA ASP A 33 -10.25 -12.90 29.27
C ASP A 33 -10.42 -14.34 28.74
N THR A 34 -10.41 -14.51 27.45
CA THR A 34 -10.32 -15.81 26.80
C THR A 34 -8.89 -16.35 26.93
N PRO A 35 -8.72 -17.70 26.99
CA PRO A 35 -7.39 -18.34 27.11
C PRO A 35 -6.36 -17.93 26.07
N PHE A 36 -6.74 -17.14 25.06
CA PHE A 36 -5.84 -16.53 24.07
C PHE A 36 -4.97 -15.39 24.62
N ASP A 37 -5.38 -14.69 25.69
CA ASP A 37 -4.54 -13.66 26.34
C ASP A 37 -3.40 -14.25 27.17
N SER A 38 -3.46 -15.55 27.51
CA SER A 38 -2.36 -16.28 28.15
C SER A 38 -1.23 -16.66 27.17
N ILE A 39 -1.46 -16.55 25.86
CA ILE A 39 -0.44 -16.65 24.85
C ILE A 39 0.15 -15.25 24.72
N ASN A 40 1.38 -15.02 25.24
CA ASN A 40 2.16 -13.80 25.05
C ASN A 40 2.32 -13.49 23.56
N CYS A 41 1.27 -12.98 22.92
CA CYS A 41 1.33 -12.43 21.58
C CYS A 41 1.79 -10.99 21.71
N ASP A 42 2.88 -10.63 21.06
CA ASP A 42 3.25 -9.23 20.93
C ASP A 42 2.10 -8.50 20.22
N ILE A 43 1.57 -7.48 20.88
CA ILE A 43 0.54 -6.62 20.29
C ILE A 43 1.26 -5.75 19.25
N VAL A 44 0.87 -5.87 18.01
CA VAL A 44 1.38 -5.04 16.91
C VAL A 44 0.50 -3.82 16.77
N THR A 45 1.10 -2.64 16.74
CA THR A 45 0.42 -1.34 16.62
C THR A 45 0.58 -0.77 15.22
N GLN A 46 -0.20 0.27 14.89
CA GLN A 46 -0.07 0.99 13.62
C GLN A 46 1.31 1.68 13.48
N SER A 47 1.91 2.09 14.61
CA SER A 47 3.29 2.60 14.62
C SER A 47 4.30 1.54 14.16
N ASP A 48 4.08 0.27 14.50
CA ASP A 48 4.94 -0.82 14.03
C ASP A 48 4.79 -1.04 12.52
N PHE A 49 3.58 -0.89 11.96
CA PHE A 49 3.35 -0.96 10.53
C PHE A 49 4.11 0.13 9.75
N ILE A 50 4.16 1.35 10.30
CA ILE A 50 4.99 2.43 9.74
C ILE A 50 6.47 2.05 9.79
N ARG A 51 6.94 1.48 10.89
CA ARG A 51 8.34 1.03 11.02
C ARG A 51 8.67 -0.09 10.03
N GLU A 52 7.74 -1.00 9.78
CA GLU A 52 7.88 -2.07 8.79
C GLU A 52 7.87 -1.54 7.35
N LEU A 53 7.10 -0.49 7.06
CA LEU A 53 7.02 0.10 5.71
C LEU A 53 8.32 0.77 5.28
N TYR A 54 9.08 1.32 6.24
CA TYR A 54 10.31 2.04 5.95
C TYR A 54 11.54 1.22 6.36
N PRO A 55 12.48 0.90 5.42
CA PRO A 55 13.65 0.09 5.70
C PRO A 55 14.49 0.55 6.89
N SER A 56 14.53 1.86 7.16
CA SER A 56 15.25 2.42 8.32
C SER A 56 14.70 1.97 9.68
N GLY A 57 13.43 1.58 9.73
CA GLY A 57 12.75 1.10 10.94
C GLY A 57 12.78 -0.41 11.12
N HIS A 58 13.35 -1.18 10.19
CA HIS A 58 13.35 -2.64 10.22
C HIS A 58 14.16 -3.22 11.39
N SER A 59 13.76 -4.39 11.85
CA SER A 59 14.36 -5.11 12.98
C SER A 59 15.85 -5.35 12.82
N VAL A 60 16.34 -5.53 11.59
CA VAL A 60 17.78 -5.72 11.31
C VAL A 60 18.61 -4.49 11.68
N ASN A 61 18.02 -3.29 11.66
CA ASN A 61 18.69 -2.03 12.04
C ASN A 61 18.66 -1.77 13.55
N ASP A 62 17.89 -2.54 14.32
CA ASP A 62 17.84 -2.41 15.78
C ASP A 62 19.00 -3.18 16.43
N PRO A 63 19.95 -2.50 17.10
CA PRO A 63 21.08 -3.14 17.75
C PRO A 63 20.68 -4.09 18.90
N THR A 64 19.45 -4.01 19.41
CA THR A 64 18.94 -4.92 20.44
C THR A 64 18.52 -6.27 19.86
N ILE A 65 18.06 -6.28 18.59
CA ILE A 65 17.62 -7.47 17.86
C ILE A 65 18.80 -8.08 17.10
N TYR A 66 19.57 -7.25 16.40
CA TYR A 66 20.76 -7.66 15.65
C TYR A 66 21.99 -6.89 16.17
N PRO A 67 22.62 -7.38 17.29
CA PRO A 67 23.69 -6.63 17.98
C PRO A 67 24.99 -6.65 17.20
N ASP A 68 25.78 -5.58 17.38
CA ASP A 68 27.15 -5.53 16.92
C ASP A 68 28.02 -6.52 17.70
N ILE A 69 29.15 -6.90 17.10
CA ILE A 69 30.08 -7.83 17.70
C ILE A 69 31.08 -7.04 18.56
N PHE A 70 31.31 -7.53 19.78
CA PHE A 70 32.35 -6.99 20.62
C PHE A 70 33.56 -7.94 20.58
N ARG A 71 34.71 -7.41 20.18
CA ARG A 71 35.96 -8.14 20.15
C ARG A 71 36.91 -7.58 21.22
N GLU A 72 37.75 -8.47 21.80
CA GLU A 72 38.84 -8.09 22.67
C GLU A 72 40.10 -7.96 21.81
N GLU A 73 40.70 -6.76 21.83
CA GLU A 73 42.01 -6.49 21.26
C GLU A 73 43.02 -6.47 22.39
N VAL A 74 44.10 -7.24 22.21
CA VAL A 74 45.23 -7.26 23.15
C VAL A 74 46.26 -6.25 22.68
N LEU A 75 46.40 -5.18 23.43
CA LEU A 75 47.34 -4.11 23.13
C LEU A 75 48.56 -4.18 24.08
N PRO A 76 49.80 -3.96 23.60
CA PRO A 76 50.95 -3.82 24.46
C PRO A 76 50.84 -2.53 25.31
N VAL A 77 51.22 -2.64 26.56
CA VAL A 77 51.31 -1.47 27.44
C VAL A 77 52.68 -0.80 27.22
N LEU A 78 52.66 0.40 26.68
CA LEU A 78 53.87 1.18 26.44
C LEU A 78 54.23 2.00 27.70
N ASP A 79 55.54 2.19 27.94
CA ASP A 79 56.03 3.11 28.96
C ASP A 79 55.89 4.57 28.52
N ASP A 80 56.22 5.54 29.41
CA ASP A 80 56.14 6.97 29.10
C ASP A 80 57.09 7.39 27.96
N LYS A 81 57.98 6.53 27.52
CA LYS A 81 58.93 6.72 26.41
C LYS A 81 58.49 6.01 25.12
N GLY A 82 57.34 5.30 25.15
CA GLY A 82 56.82 4.59 24.01
C GLY A 82 57.41 3.18 23.79
N ASN A 83 58.16 2.63 24.77
CA ASN A 83 58.69 1.28 24.66
C ASN A 83 57.70 0.27 25.24
N ASP A 84 57.67 -0.92 24.65
CA ASP A 84 56.84 -2.03 25.13
C ASP A 84 57.32 -2.51 26.53
N THR A 85 56.45 -2.46 27.52
CA THR A 85 56.72 -2.93 28.88
C THR A 85 56.62 -4.44 29.06
N GLY A 86 56.31 -5.20 28.00
CA GLY A 86 56.06 -6.63 28.06
C GLY A 86 54.70 -6.98 28.76
N ARG A 87 53.92 -5.98 29.12
CA ARG A 87 52.59 -6.15 29.67
C ARG A 87 51.55 -5.91 28.57
N THR A 88 50.44 -6.63 28.63
CA THR A 88 49.32 -6.48 27.69
C THR A 88 48.09 -5.99 28.43
N THR A 89 47.35 -5.10 27.79
CA THR A 89 46.00 -4.70 28.24
C THR A 89 44.97 -5.14 27.24
N LYS A 90 43.77 -5.50 27.71
CA LYS A 90 42.66 -5.88 26.86
C LYS A 90 41.74 -4.68 26.64
N ARG A 91 41.53 -4.32 25.38
CA ARG A 91 40.57 -3.30 24.98
C ARG A 91 39.39 -3.98 24.27
N LEU A 92 38.20 -3.73 24.78
CA LEU A 92 36.98 -4.10 24.07
C LEU A 92 36.67 -3.03 23.02
N TYR A 93 36.57 -3.43 21.76
CA TYR A 93 36.08 -2.56 20.71
C TYR A 93 34.83 -3.14 20.06
N ARG A 94 33.97 -2.24 19.57
CA ARG A 94 32.72 -2.57 18.90
C ARG A 94 32.99 -2.67 17.41
N GLU A 95 32.77 -3.85 16.84
CA GLU A 95 32.81 -4.09 15.42
C GLU A 95 31.38 -3.99 14.86
N PRO A 96 31.08 -2.97 14.03
CA PRO A 96 29.75 -2.83 13.44
C PRO A 96 29.52 -3.96 12.45
N VAL A 97 28.36 -4.63 12.58
CA VAL A 97 27.93 -5.62 11.60
C VAL A 97 27.21 -4.98 10.42
N PRO A 98 27.37 -5.47 9.19
CA PRO A 98 26.61 -4.99 8.06
C PRO A 98 25.11 -5.26 8.27
N ARG A 99 24.27 -4.27 7.96
CA ARG A 99 22.82 -4.32 8.10
C ARG A 99 22.18 -3.98 6.76
N TYR A 100 21.40 -4.93 6.23
CA TYR A 100 20.72 -4.76 4.95
C TYR A 100 19.23 -4.87 5.17
N ALA A 101 18.53 -3.76 5.00
CA ALA A 101 17.08 -3.69 5.01
C ALA A 101 16.55 -3.47 3.58
N PHE A 102 15.53 -4.21 3.20
CA PHE A 102 14.96 -4.19 1.85
C PHE A 102 13.54 -3.63 1.86
N ALA A 103 13.15 -2.95 0.79
CA ALA A 103 11.82 -2.34 0.68
C ALA A 103 10.75 -3.31 0.14
N PHE A 104 10.72 -4.57 0.61
CA PHE A 104 9.74 -5.56 0.18
C PHE A 104 8.30 -5.13 0.49
N GLN A 105 8.06 -4.59 1.68
CA GLN A 105 6.73 -4.12 2.09
C GLN A 105 6.18 -3.06 1.14
N ARG A 106 7.04 -2.10 0.75
CA ARG A 106 6.65 -1.07 -0.23
C ARG A 106 6.36 -1.67 -1.60
N MET A 107 7.14 -2.66 -2.02
CA MET A 107 6.92 -3.35 -3.31
C MET A 107 5.60 -4.12 -3.29
N ILE A 108 5.30 -4.84 -2.22
CA ILE A 108 4.04 -5.56 -2.02
C ILE A 108 2.86 -4.57 -2.07
N LEU A 109 2.95 -3.48 -1.31
CA LEU A 109 1.93 -2.44 -1.28
C LEU A 109 1.62 -1.88 -2.68
N VAL A 110 2.67 -1.48 -3.41
CA VAL A 110 2.50 -0.94 -4.77
C VAL A 110 1.86 -1.95 -5.71
N LYS A 111 2.26 -3.21 -5.65
CA LYS A 111 1.68 -4.26 -6.51
C LYS A 111 0.20 -4.51 -6.20
N HIS A 112 -0.16 -4.60 -4.92
CA HIS A 112 -1.56 -4.74 -4.52
C HIS A 112 -2.42 -3.55 -4.96
N LEU A 113 -1.90 -2.32 -4.80
CA LEU A 113 -2.61 -1.11 -5.24
C LEU A 113 -2.78 -1.04 -6.75
N VAL A 114 -1.77 -1.44 -7.53
CA VAL A 114 -1.89 -1.48 -9.00
C VAL A 114 -3.00 -2.45 -9.43
N HIS A 115 -3.10 -3.62 -8.79
CA HIS A 115 -4.15 -4.58 -9.14
C HIS A 115 -5.54 -4.15 -8.66
N LEU A 116 -5.65 -3.42 -7.55
CA LEU A 116 -6.93 -2.97 -6.99
C LEU A 116 -7.44 -1.67 -7.65
N CYS A 117 -6.55 -0.70 -7.85
CA CYS A 117 -6.89 0.68 -8.26
C CYS A 117 -6.31 1.04 -9.65
N GLY A 118 -5.83 0.06 -10.41
CA GLY A 118 -5.25 0.32 -11.73
C GLY A 118 -6.30 0.58 -12.82
N ASN A 119 -7.54 0.19 -12.57
CA ASN A 119 -8.70 0.58 -13.35
C ASN A 119 -9.55 1.55 -12.53
N ASP A 120 -10.14 2.53 -13.20
CA ASP A 120 -11.10 3.44 -12.58
C ASP A 120 -12.36 2.70 -12.11
N VAL A 121 -13.08 3.27 -11.17
CA VAL A 121 -14.38 2.75 -10.71
C VAL A 121 -15.35 2.72 -11.89
N GLN A 122 -15.95 1.57 -12.13
CA GLN A 122 -16.89 1.39 -13.23
C GLN A 122 -18.30 1.80 -12.81
N PHE A 123 -18.94 2.61 -13.64
CA PHE A 123 -20.32 3.06 -13.46
C PHE A 123 -21.16 2.73 -14.70
N GLU A 124 -22.35 2.17 -14.51
CA GLU A 124 -23.28 1.81 -15.57
C GLU A 124 -24.70 2.18 -15.18
N LEU A 125 -25.47 2.74 -16.11
CA LEU A 125 -26.93 2.90 -15.94
C LEU A 125 -27.62 1.54 -16.01
N ASN A 126 -28.44 1.24 -15.01
CA ASN A 126 -29.14 -0.06 -14.89
C ASN A 126 -30.41 -0.14 -15.77
N SER A 127 -30.59 0.71 -16.75
CA SER A 127 -31.79 0.79 -17.58
C SER A 127 -31.47 0.65 -19.06
N ASN A 128 -32.07 -0.38 -19.71
CA ASN A 128 -32.02 -0.50 -21.17
C ASN A 128 -32.86 0.57 -21.90
N LYS A 129 -33.64 1.38 -21.16
CA LYS A 129 -34.49 2.47 -21.65
C LYS A 129 -34.33 3.68 -20.74
N ALA A 130 -33.08 4.14 -20.56
CA ALA A 130 -32.83 5.35 -19.83
C ALA A 130 -33.48 6.54 -20.55
N THR A 131 -34.09 7.44 -19.78
CA THR A 131 -34.62 8.69 -20.31
C THR A 131 -33.44 9.64 -20.58
N ASP A 132 -33.65 10.63 -21.46
CA ASP A 132 -32.63 11.63 -21.76
C ASP A 132 -32.19 12.40 -20.48
N GLU A 133 -33.11 12.59 -19.52
CA GLU A 133 -32.84 13.20 -18.22
C GLU A 133 -31.92 12.32 -17.34
N GLU A 134 -32.16 10.99 -17.34
CA GLU A 134 -31.29 10.05 -16.61
C GLU A 134 -29.90 10.00 -17.21
N ILE A 135 -29.77 10.03 -18.54
CA ILE A 135 -28.48 10.06 -19.24
C ILE A 135 -27.73 11.37 -18.91
N GLU A 136 -28.40 12.51 -18.95
CA GLU A 136 -27.79 13.80 -18.58
C GLU A 136 -27.34 13.81 -17.12
N MET A 137 -28.17 13.29 -16.20
CA MET A 137 -27.83 13.21 -14.79
C MET A 137 -26.65 12.27 -14.52
N PHE A 138 -26.62 11.12 -15.20
CA PHE A 138 -25.51 10.19 -15.12
C PHE A 138 -24.19 10.79 -15.65
N THR A 139 -24.28 11.53 -16.75
CA THR A 139 -23.12 12.23 -17.31
C THR A 139 -22.60 13.29 -16.33
N LYS A 140 -23.49 14.05 -15.71
CA LYS A 140 -23.12 15.03 -14.66
C LYS A 140 -22.47 14.34 -13.46
N PHE A 141 -23.00 13.20 -13.02
CA PHE A 141 -22.43 12.41 -11.93
C PHE A 141 -20.99 11.97 -12.24
N ARG A 142 -20.78 11.35 -13.43
CA ARG A 142 -19.45 10.89 -13.86
C ARG A 142 -18.44 12.05 -13.99
N THR A 143 -18.87 13.16 -14.59
CA THR A 143 -18.01 14.34 -14.71
C THR A 143 -17.65 14.88 -13.33
N GLY A 144 -18.63 15.02 -12.42
CA GLY A 144 -18.35 15.45 -11.05
C GLY A 144 -17.45 14.48 -10.27
N TRP A 145 -17.58 13.17 -10.48
CA TRP A 145 -16.70 12.18 -9.86
C TRP A 145 -15.24 12.39 -10.25
N LEU A 146 -14.99 12.68 -11.54
CA LEU A 146 -13.65 12.99 -12.04
C LEU A 146 -13.17 14.38 -11.60
N ASP A 147 -14.01 15.40 -11.70
CA ASP A 147 -13.66 16.78 -11.35
C ASP A 147 -13.35 16.96 -9.85
N LYS A 148 -13.93 16.13 -8.99
CA LYS A 148 -13.66 16.11 -7.55
C LYS A 148 -12.58 15.11 -7.14
N ASP A 149 -11.83 14.54 -8.07
CA ASP A 149 -10.72 13.61 -7.81
C ASP A 149 -11.12 12.40 -6.94
N MET A 150 -12.33 11.86 -7.13
CA MET A 150 -12.83 10.76 -6.30
C MET A 150 -12.06 9.45 -6.52
N GLU A 151 -11.47 9.25 -7.70
CA GLU A 151 -10.54 8.13 -7.96
C GLU A 151 -9.28 8.24 -7.10
N VAL A 152 -8.74 9.46 -6.96
CA VAL A 152 -7.61 9.74 -6.08
C VAL A 152 -7.98 9.49 -4.62
N ALA A 153 -9.19 9.90 -4.21
CA ALA A 153 -9.70 9.66 -2.86
C ALA A 153 -9.79 8.15 -2.54
N PHE A 154 -10.27 7.35 -3.50
CA PHE A 154 -10.33 5.90 -3.36
C PHE A 154 -8.93 5.28 -3.27
N TYR A 155 -8.01 5.69 -4.16
CA TYR A 155 -6.62 5.23 -4.14
C TYR A 155 -5.91 5.56 -2.82
N GLU A 156 -6.03 6.81 -2.32
CA GLU A 156 -5.44 7.22 -1.03
C GLU A 156 -6.02 6.41 0.13
N SER A 157 -7.33 6.17 0.13
CA SER A 157 -8.00 5.34 1.12
C SER A 157 -7.51 3.89 1.07
N ALA A 158 -7.43 3.29 -0.10
CA ALA A 158 -6.92 1.94 -0.30
C ALA A 158 -5.45 1.81 0.13
N ARG A 159 -4.60 2.80 -0.25
CA ARG A 159 -3.21 2.86 0.16
C ARG A 159 -3.07 2.90 1.68
N SER A 160 -3.85 3.75 2.33
CA SER A 160 -3.84 3.91 3.78
C SER A 160 -4.26 2.62 4.48
N CYS A 161 -5.38 2.03 4.07
CA CYS A 161 -5.87 0.78 4.65
C CYS A 161 -4.88 -0.38 4.49
N LYS A 162 -4.32 -0.55 3.28
CA LYS A 162 -3.34 -1.62 3.00
C LYS A 162 -1.98 -1.40 3.69
N SER A 163 -1.68 -0.20 4.17
CA SER A 163 -0.42 0.10 4.87
C SER A 163 -0.56 0.20 6.39
N THR A 164 -1.68 0.71 6.91
CA THR A 164 -1.88 0.93 8.35
C THR A 164 -3.11 0.23 8.91
N ALA A 165 -3.71 -0.65 8.11
CA ALA A 165 -4.84 -1.49 8.45
C ALA A 165 -6.19 -0.77 8.61
N ASP A 166 -6.25 0.57 8.56
CA ASP A 166 -7.51 1.28 8.54
C ASP A 166 -7.45 2.60 7.76
N THR A 167 -8.62 3.09 7.40
CA THR A 167 -8.83 4.34 6.69
C THR A 167 -10.25 4.82 6.86
N ALA A 168 -10.47 6.13 6.75
CA ALA A 168 -11.79 6.71 6.61
C ALA A 168 -11.80 7.79 5.54
N PHE A 169 -12.84 7.77 4.71
CA PHE A 169 -13.17 8.85 3.81
C PHE A 169 -14.29 9.68 4.44
N VAL A 170 -14.11 11.00 4.47
CA VAL A 170 -15.10 11.92 5.08
C VAL A 170 -15.47 12.99 4.09
N GLY A 171 -16.77 13.16 3.85
CA GLY A 171 -17.33 14.24 3.05
C GLY A 171 -17.67 15.47 3.90
N PHE A 172 -17.46 16.65 3.35
CA PHE A 172 -17.77 17.95 3.97
C PHE A 172 -18.56 18.82 3.01
N LEU A 173 -19.49 19.59 3.59
CA LEU A 173 -20.17 20.67 2.88
C LEU A 173 -19.71 22.01 3.49
N LYS A 174 -19.15 22.89 2.67
CA LYS A 174 -18.74 24.22 3.05
C LYS A 174 -19.16 25.21 1.97
N ASP A 175 -19.92 26.22 2.36
CA ASP A 175 -20.41 27.29 1.46
C ASP A 175 -21.21 26.78 0.25
N GLY A 176 -21.84 25.60 0.39
CA GLY A 176 -22.60 24.92 -0.67
C GLY A 176 -21.77 24.03 -1.58
N GLU A 177 -20.46 23.99 -1.42
CA GLU A 177 -19.55 23.14 -2.20
C GLU A 177 -19.19 21.86 -1.44
N PHE A 178 -18.98 20.79 -2.18
CA PHE A 178 -18.54 19.49 -1.66
C PHE A 178 -17.03 19.37 -1.64
N TYR A 179 -16.51 18.94 -0.49
CA TYR A 179 -15.11 18.62 -0.25
C TYR A 179 -15.00 17.27 0.42
N TRP A 180 -13.84 16.65 0.28
CA TRP A 180 -13.53 15.38 0.94
C TRP A 180 -12.14 15.38 1.57
N LYS A 181 -11.93 14.45 2.48
CA LYS A 181 -10.62 14.18 3.08
C LYS A 181 -10.50 12.70 3.42
N THR A 182 -9.35 12.11 3.11
CA THR A 182 -8.96 10.79 3.59
C THR A 182 -8.24 10.93 4.93
N LEU A 183 -8.73 10.18 5.92
CA LEU A 183 -8.19 10.13 7.27
C LEU A 183 -7.50 8.78 7.48
N SER A 184 -6.29 8.82 8.02
CA SER A 184 -5.51 7.61 8.28
C SER A 184 -4.36 7.85 9.24
N PHE A 185 -3.81 6.78 9.77
CA PHE A 185 -2.62 6.86 10.61
C PHE A 185 -1.40 7.40 9.86
N LEU A 186 -1.30 7.17 8.54
CA LEU A 186 -0.28 7.80 7.68
C LEU A 186 -0.33 9.32 7.69
N ASN A 187 -1.52 9.89 7.85
CA ASN A 187 -1.77 11.33 7.88
C ASN A 187 -1.71 11.91 9.31
N GLY A 188 -1.38 11.07 10.30
CA GLY A 188 -1.33 11.46 11.71
C GLY A 188 -2.68 11.39 12.43
N ASP A 189 -3.69 10.77 11.80
CA ASP A 189 -5.01 10.58 12.43
C ASP A 189 -5.08 9.22 13.12
N THR A 190 -5.64 9.16 14.33
CA THR A 190 -6.06 7.91 14.96
C THR A 190 -7.57 7.80 14.90
N LEU A 191 -8.08 6.69 14.37
CA LEU A 191 -9.49 6.52 14.01
C LEU A 191 -10.23 5.69 15.06
N TYR A 192 -11.46 6.09 15.41
CA TYR A 192 -12.31 5.44 16.40
C TYR A 192 -13.70 5.21 15.81
N PRO A 193 -13.94 4.09 15.12
CA PRO A 193 -15.26 3.73 14.66
C PRO A 193 -16.11 3.17 15.80
N HIS A 194 -17.39 3.53 15.83
CA HIS A 194 -18.36 2.96 16.75
C HIS A 194 -19.57 2.46 15.99
N TYR A 195 -19.79 1.16 16.05
CA TYR A 195 -20.86 0.49 15.33
C TYR A 195 -22.08 0.26 16.23
N ASP A 196 -23.25 0.29 15.60
CA ASP A 196 -24.47 -0.19 16.24
C ASP A 196 -24.40 -1.71 16.37
N THR A 197 -24.60 -2.21 17.59
CA THR A 197 -24.48 -3.64 17.89
C THR A 197 -25.58 -4.51 17.25
N VAL A 198 -26.69 -3.91 16.83
CA VAL A 198 -27.82 -4.62 16.24
C VAL A 198 -27.74 -4.63 14.71
N THR A 199 -27.46 -3.47 14.12
CA THR A 199 -27.45 -3.29 12.66
C THR A 199 -26.07 -3.49 12.04
N GLY A 200 -24.98 -3.44 12.83
CA GLY A 200 -23.62 -3.46 12.33
C GLY A 200 -23.22 -2.21 11.52
N ARG A 201 -24.06 -1.17 11.52
CA ARG A 201 -23.76 0.07 10.80
C ARG A 201 -22.94 1.02 11.66
N LEU A 202 -22.09 1.81 11.02
CA LEU A 202 -21.34 2.86 11.67
C LEU A 202 -22.30 3.93 12.22
N LYS A 203 -22.34 4.11 13.55
CA LYS A 203 -23.25 5.02 14.24
C LYS A 203 -22.57 6.32 14.65
N LEU A 204 -21.32 6.23 15.09
CA LEU A 204 -20.49 7.34 15.48
C LEU A 204 -19.09 7.10 14.94
N PHE A 205 -18.42 8.17 14.57
CA PHE A 205 -17.03 8.10 14.16
C PHE A 205 -16.25 9.22 14.82
N ALA A 206 -15.04 8.92 15.28
CA ALA A 206 -14.17 9.96 15.80
C ALA A 206 -12.75 9.79 15.25
N ARG A 207 -12.02 10.92 15.18
CA ARG A 207 -10.58 10.93 14.95
C ARG A 207 -9.88 11.77 15.99
N SER A 208 -8.70 11.38 16.41
CA SER A 208 -7.77 12.26 17.13
C SER A 208 -6.57 12.59 16.25
N PHE A 209 -6.11 13.82 16.33
CA PHE A 209 -4.96 14.32 15.59
C PHE A 209 -4.29 15.44 16.36
N SER A 210 -3.01 15.69 16.07
CA SER A 210 -2.27 16.81 16.64
C SER A 210 -2.17 17.93 15.62
N ASP A 211 -2.49 19.15 16.03
CA ASP A 211 -2.37 20.35 15.22
C ASP A 211 -1.90 21.52 16.10
N TYR A 212 -1.40 22.56 15.47
CA TYR A 212 -1.03 23.76 16.21
C TYR A 212 -2.26 24.45 16.80
N SER A 213 -2.09 25.09 17.94
CA SER A 213 -3.13 25.95 18.52
C SER A 213 -3.46 27.10 17.56
N GLU A 214 -4.64 27.71 17.70
CA GLU A 214 -5.04 28.87 16.89
C GLU A 214 -4.05 30.05 16.98
N GLN A 215 -3.24 30.09 18.04
CA GLN A 215 -2.18 31.07 18.26
C GLN A 215 -0.82 30.63 17.71
N GLY A 216 -0.71 29.37 17.22
CA GLY A 216 0.51 28.83 16.61
C GLY A 216 1.65 28.46 17.56
N ASP A 217 1.44 28.59 18.88
CA ASP A 217 2.51 28.46 19.86
C ASP A 217 2.70 27.06 20.44
N GLU A 218 1.66 26.23 20.45
CA GLU A 218 1.72 24.88 21.05
C GLU A 218 1.06 23.83 20.15
N MET A 219 1.64 22.63 20.07
CA MET A 219 0.98 21.45 19.52
C MET A 219 -0.12 20.99 20.48
N VAL A 220 -1.33 20.91 19.99
CA VAL A 220 -2.52 20.55 20.77
C VAL A 220 -3.15 19.32 20.14
N GLN A 221 -3.60 18.40 20.99
CA GLN A 221 -4.35 17.25 20.52
C GLN A 221 -5.83 17.61 20.39
N TRP A 222 -6.37 17.32 19.21
CA TRP A 222 -7.75 17.54 18.85
C TRP A 222 -8.48 16.19 18.73
N LEU A 223 -9.78 16.22 19.05
CA LEU A 223 -10.69 15.11 18.80
C LEU A 223 -11.90 15.65 18.06
N GLU A 224 -12.15 15.09 16.89
CA GLU A 224 -13.37 15.35 16.12
C GLU A 224 -14.28 14.12 16.19
N VAL A 225 -15.57 14.36 16.43
CA VAL A 225 -16.59 13.32 16.54
C VAL A 225 -17.73 13.64 15.59
N TRP A 226 -18.09 12.72 14.75
CA TRP A 226 -19.25 12.79 13.85
C TRP A 226 -20.35 11.88 14.37
N ASP A 227 -21.54 12.41 14.52
CA ASP A 227 -22.77 11.64 14.66
C ASP A 227 -23.61 11.75 13.37
N GLU A 228 -24.87 11.32 13.39
CA GLU A 228 -25.75 11.35 12.23
C GLU A 228 -26.07 12.77 11.72
N ARG A 229 -25.86 13.81 12.53
CA ARG A 229 -26.28 15.19 12.23
C ARG A 229 -25.21 16.24 12.44
N ASN A 230 -24.30 16.02 13.39
CA ASN A 230 -23.39 17.05 13.87
C ASN A 230 -21.93 16.58 13.86
N LEU A 231 -21.06 17.55 13.68
CA LEU A 231 -19.63 17.46 13.96
C LEU A 231 -19.34 18.19 15.26
N TYR A 232 -18.67 17.50 16.18
CA TYR A 232 -18.17 18.05 17.43
C TYR A 232 -16.65 18.09 17.39
N ARG A 233 -16.07 19.22 17.77
CA ARG A 233 -14.64 19.40 17.85
C ARG A 233 -14.24 19.67 19.29
N TYR A 234 -13.38 18.83 19.82
CA TYR A 234 -12.87 18.90 21.19
C TYR A 234 -11.38 19.20 21.16
N ARG A 235 -10.92 19.96 22.16
CA ARG A 235 -9.52 20.25 22.41
C ARG A 235 -9.10 19.61 23.72
N GLN A 236 -7.91 18.98 23.75
CA GLN A 236 -7.33 18.48 25.00
C GLN A 236 -6.91 19.66 25.87
N GLY A 237 -7.48 19.76 27.07
CA GLY A 237 -7.21 20.84 28.02
C GLY A 237 -6.24 20.43 29.10
N LYS A 238 -5.52 21.39 29.66
CA LYS A 238 -4.61 21.22 30.83
C LYS A 238 -5.34 21.11 32.17
N GLY A 239 -6.65 20.88 32.23
CA GLY A 239 -7.32 20.88 33.51
C GLY A 239 -8.77 20.43 33.53
N ASP A 240 -9.15 19.87 34.65
CA ASP A 240 -10.48 19.60 35.20
C ASP A 240 -11.62 19.29 34.20
N GLY A 241 -11.58 18.05 33.70
CA GLY A 241 -12.62 17.47 32.86
C GLY A 241 -13.94 17.21 33.57
N ARG A 242 -14.62 18.23 34.10
CA ARG A 242 -15.92 18.08 34.75
C ARG A 242 -17.05 18.84 34.05
N THR A 243 -17.10 18.88 32.75
CA THR A 243 -18.24 19.47 32.06
C THR A 243 -18.86 18.56 31.02
N VAL A 244 -19.99 18.08 31.37
CA VAL A 244 -21.30 17.95 30.73
C VAL A 244 -21.54 17.00 29.57
N LYS A 245 -20.63 16.45 28.83
CA LYS A 245 -20.96 15.43 27.82
C LYS A 245 -20.12 14.15 27.95
N GLU A 246 -19.94 13.72 29.19
CA GLU A 246 -19.23 12.51 29.59
C GLU A 246 -19.73 11.21 28.94
N LYS A 247 -20.97 11.18 28.43
CA LYS A 247 -21.51 9.97 27.78
C LYS A 247 -20.89 9.70 26.41
N LEU A 248 -20.66 10.73 25.59
CA LEU A 248 -19.98 10.56 24.29
C LEU A 248 -18.47 10.34 24.45
N LEU A 249 -17.85 11.11 25.35
CA LEU A 249 -16.44 10.98 25.68
C LEU A 249 -16.15 9.66 26.44
N GLY A 250 -17.11 9.19 27.25
CA GLY A 250 -17.04 7.90 27.93
C GLY A 250 -17.02 6.70 26.99
N ILE A 251 -17.68 6.80 25.83
CA ILE A 251 -17.63 5.76 24.79
C ILE A 251 -16.21 5.62 24.21
N PHE A 252 -15.50 6.75 24.07
CA PHE A 252 -14.13 6.77 23.51
C PHE A 252 -13.03 6.81 24.60
N GLY A 253 -13.39 6.88 25.90
CA GLY A 253 -12.44 6.85 27.02
C GLY A 253 -11.49 8.01 27.16
N LEU A 254 -11.82 9.10 26.57
CA LEU A 254 -10.99 10.29 26.45
C LEU A 254 -11.37 11.30 27.55
N SER A 255 -10.77 11.17 28.72
CA SER A 255 -10.89 12.17 29.79
C SER A 255 -9.98 13.37 29.50
N GLY A 256 -10.46 14.59 29.78
CA GLY A 256 -9.66 15.82 29.65
C GLY A 256 -9.86 16.62 28.38
N TYR A 257 -10.89 16.32 27.58
CA TYR A 257 -11.24 17.09 26.40
C TYR A 257 -12.36 18.09 26.68
N THR A 258 -12.21 19.32 26.16
CA THR A 258 -13.23 20.38 26.22
C THR A 258 -13.83 20.60 24.85
N LEU A 259 -15.17 20.71 24.77
CA LEU A 259 -15.88 21.03 23.53
C LEU A 259 -15.58 22.46 23.12
N VAL A 260 -15.05 22.64 21.92
CA VAL A 260 -14.73 23.94 21.32
C VAL A 260 -15.80 24.35 20.31
N GLU A 261 -16.23 23.41 19.47
CA GLU A 261 -17.16 23.69 18.38
C GLU A 261 -18.18 22.55 18.23
N GLN A 262 -19.41 22.90 17.93
CA GLN A 262 -20.47 22.00 17.50
C GLN A 262 -21.17 22.62 16.30
N ARG A 263 -21.22 21.92 15.18
CA ARG A 263 -21.92 22.39 13.98
C ARG A 263 -22.60 21.22 13.26
N PRO A 264 -23.72 21.47 12.57
CA PRO A 264 -24.28 20.47 11.67
C PRO A 264 -23.31 20.26 10.50
N HIS A 265 -23.15 19.00 10.05
CA HIS A 265 -22.33 18.68 8.89
C HIS A 265 -23.09 18.76 7.56
N GLY A 266 -24.41 18.92 7.59
CA GLY A 266 -25.24 19.15 6.41
C GLY A 266 -25.69 17.90 5.66
N PHE A 267 -25.23 16.72 6.03
CA PHE A 267 -25.69 15.45 5.46
C PHE A 267 -26.85 14.86 6.28
N PRO A 268 -27.80 14.12 5.66
CA PRO A 268 -28.90 13.45 6.37
C PRO A 268 -28.46 12.12 7.04
N PHE A 269 -27.22 11.72 6.87
CA PHE A 269 -26.59 10.52 7.42
C PHE A 269 -25.14 10.82 7.82
N LEU A 270 -24.48 9.90 8.47
CA LEU A 270 -23.07 10.02 8.83
C LEU A 270 -22.19 10.07 7.56
N PRO A 271 -21.50 11.20 7.26
CA PRO A 271 -20.74 11.38 6.02
C PRO A 271 -19.34 10.76 6.10
N VAL A 272 -19.25 9.52 6.60
CA VAL A 272 -18.00 8.80 6.82
C VAL A 272 -18.11 7.39 6.26
N ALA A 273 -17.26 7.07 5.29
CA ALA A 273 -16.99 5.71 4.90
C ALA A 273 -15.75 5.24 5.67
N TYR A 274 -15.86 4.17 6.42
CA TYR A 274 -14.76 3.61 7.20
C TYR A 274 -14.48 2.16 6.78
N ARG A 275 -13.21 1.84 6.62
CA ARG A 275 -12.75 0.48 6.38
C ARG A 275 -11.59 0.13 7.30
N ARG A 276 -11.61 -1.11 7.78
CA ARG A 276 -10.51 -1.72 8.50
C ARG A 276 -10.19 -3.08 7.91
N ASP A 277 -8.90 -3.34 7.76
CA ASP A 277 -8.39 -4.66 7.42
C ASP A 277 -7.98 -5.38 8.71
N GLU A 278 -8.69 -6.47 9.03
CA GLU A 278 -8.51 -7.18 10.32
C GLU A 278 -7.19 -7.93 10.36
N ASP A 279 -6.68 -8.33 9.21
CA ASP A 279 -5.40 -9.04 9.07
C ASP A 279 -4.18 -8.10 9.18
N GLY A 280 -4.40 -6.80 9.19
CA GLY A 280 -3.35 -5.79 9.20
C GLY A 280 -2.91 -5.36 7.80
N PRO A 281 -1.70 -4.81 7.64
CA PRO A 281 -1.20 -4.37 6.33
C PRO A 281 -0.98 -5.55 5.38
N CYS A 282 -0.97 -5.25 4.08
CA CYS A 282 -0.93 -6.26 3.02
C CYS A 282 0.32 -7.18 3.02
N TRP A 283 1.34 -6.86 3.79
CA TRP A 283 2.55 -7.68 3.96
C TRP A 283 2.59 -8.48 5.25
N THR A 284 1.53 -8.45 6.08
CA THR A 284 1.52 -9.07 7.42
C THR A 284 1.96 -10.54 7.40
N PHE A 285 1.46 -11.32 6.43
CA PHE A 285 1.78 -12.76 6.34
C PHE A 285 3.22 -13.05 5.88
N SER A 286 3.88 -12.10 5.21
CA SER A 286 5.26 -12.22 4.76
C SER A 286 6.28 -11.53 5.67
N GLN A 287 5.84 -10.73 6.65
CA GLN A 287 6.72 -9.91 7.48
C GLN A 287 7.81 -10.72 8.20
N ASP A 288 7.45 -11.83 8.83
CA ASP A 288 8.44 -12.66 9.55
C ASP A 288 9.47 -13.29 8.58
N THR A 289 9.03 -13.59 7.34
CA THR A 289 9.93 -14.09 6.29
C THR A 289 10.88 -13.00 5.80
N ILE A 290 10.38 -11.74 5.68
CA ILE A 290 11.19 -10.58 5.29
C ILE A 290 12.25 -10.30 6.35
N GLU A 291 11.86 -10.25 7.64
CA GLU A 291 12.82 -10.04 8.73
C GLU A 291 13.89 -11.15 8.75
N GLY A 292 13.47 -12.41 8.60
CA GLY A 292 14.38 -13.54 8.52
C GLY A 292 15.35 -13.46 7.32
N TYR A 293 14.85 -13.00 6.17
CA TYR A 293 15.67 -12.78 4.97
C TYR A 293 16.73 -11.70 5.20
N GLU A 294 16.35 -10.55 5.76
CA GLU A 294 17.24 -9.42 6.02
C GLU A 294 18.36 -9.79 7.00
N ILE A 295 18.02 -10.50 8.08
CA ILE A 295 19.00 -10.99 9.06
C ILE A 295 19.93 -11.99 8.41
N SER A 296 19.40 -12.98 7.67
CA SER A 296 20.21 -14.00 7.00
C SER A 296 21.14 -13.38 5.95
N PHE A 297 20.65 -12.42 5.17
CA PHE A 297 21.46 -11.70 4.19
C PHE A 297 22.59 -10.90 4.87
N SER A 298 22.27 -10.20 5.96
CA SER A 298 23.23 -9.42 6.74
C SER A 298 24.29 -10.33 7.38
N GLN A 299 23.92 -11.50 7.89
CA GLN A 299 24.83 -12.50 8.42
C GLN A 299 25.75 -13.08 7.33
N MET A 300 25.20 -13.38 6.15
CA MET A 300 26.00 -13.81 5.01
C MET A 300 27.02 -12.75 4.60
N ALA A 301 26.59 -11.49 4.52
CA ALA A 301 27.49 -10.37 4.19
C ALA A 301 28.60 -10.20 5.23
N HIS A 302 28.27 -10.30 6.53
CA HIS A 302 29.27 -10.26 7.59
C HIS A 302 30.24 -11.45 7.49
N ASN A 303 29.74 -12.65 7.25
CA ASN A 303 30.57 -13.83 7.08
C ASN A 303 31.51 -13.69 5.87
N ASN A 304 31.02 -13.18 4.75
CA ASN A 304 31.84 -12.91 3.57
C ASN A 304 32.90 -11.83 3.84
N GLN A 305 32.56 -10.81 4.61
CA GLN A 305 33.54 -9.78 5.00
C GLN A 305 34.60 -10.32 5.95
N ALA A 306 34.22 -11.15 6.92
CA ALA A 306 35.14 -11.70 7.91
C ALA A 306 36.04 -12.82 7.38
N TYR A 307 35.54 -13.63 6.43
CA TYR A 307 36.20 -14.85 5.97
C TYR A 307 36.35 -14.93 4.46
N GLY A 308 36.00 -13.88 3.72
CA GLY A 308 36.12 -13.85 2.25
C GLY A 308 37.55 -13.79 1.77
N GLU A 309 38.45 -13.27 2.62
CA GLU A 309 39.87 -13.29 2.35
C GLU A 309 40.52 -14.53 2.96
N PRO A 310 41.25 -15.33 2.18
CA PRO A 310 41.91 -16.53 2.69
C PRO A 310 43.00 -16.13 3.71
N ILE A 311 42.99 -16.78 4.86
CA ILE A 311 44.01 -16.61 5.87
C ILE A 311 45.23 -17.41 5.41
N MET A 312 46.34 -16.69 5.13
CA MET A 312 47.62 -17.32 4.83
C MET A 312 48.24 -17.86 6.12
N VAL A 313 48.47 -19.15 6.16
CA VAL A 313 49.14 -19.82 7.26
C VAL A 313 50.57 -20.16 6.84
N LEU A 314 51.53 -19.64 7.57
CA LEU A 314 52.93 -19.94 7.39
C LEU A 314 53.35 -21.01 8.41
N MET A 315 53.78 -22.15 7.95
CA MET A 315 54.39 -23.20 8.78
C MET A 315 55.88 -23.20 8.53
N ALA A 316 56.62 -22.57 9.44
CA ALA A 316 58.07 -22.45 9.35
C ALA A 316 58.74 -23.05 10.58
N GLU A 317 59.80 -23.84 10.40
CA GLU A 317 60.60 -24.45 11.48
C GLU A 317 61.72 -23.53 12.00
N GLY A 318 61.86 -22.26 11.53
CA GLY A 318 62.92 -21.33 11.89
C GLY A 318 62.45 -19.88 12.14
N GLU A 319 63.29 -19.12 12.86
CA GLU A 319 62.99 -17.72 13.24
C GLU A 319 63.03 -16.69 12.08
N ASN A 320 63.29 -17.10 10.83
CA ASN A 320 63.59 -16.18 9.73
C ASN A 320 62.53 -16.21 8.63
N VAL A 321 61.26 -15.92 8.99
CA VAL A 321 60.22 -15.66 7.98
C VAL A 321 60.05 -14.16 7.80
N ASP A 322 60.53 -13.63 6.69
CA ASP A 322 60.35 -12.24 6.34
C ASP A 322 59.10 -12.03 5.52
N VAL A 323 58.12 -11.30 6.10
CA VAL A 323 56.84 -10.95 5.46
C VAL A 323 56.87 -9.50 5.06
N MET A 324 56.99 -9.23 3.77
CA MET A 324 56.84 -7.85 3.25
C MET A 324 55.38 -7.50 3.09
N LYS A 325 54.96 -6.46 3.83
CA LYS A 325 53.61 -5.86 3.71
C LYS A 325 53.70 -4.50 3.01
N ASP A 326 52.70 -4.17 2.21
CA ASP A 326 52.56 -2.80 1.68
C ASP A 326 51.94 -1.85 2.71
N MET A 327 51.78 -0.57 2.35
CA MET A 327 51.19 0.45 3.22
C MET A 327 49.77 0.12 3.67
N ASN A 328 49.05 -0.75 2.95
CA ASN A 328 47.67 -1.18 3.26
C ASN A 328 47.65 -2.49 4.05
N GLY A 329 48.80 -3.04 4.45
CA GLY A 329 48.90 -4.29 5.17
C GLY A 329 48.82 -5.55 4.30
N THR A 330 48.72 -5.40 2.98
CA THR A 330 48.67 -6.53 2.03
C THR A 330 50.08 -7.18 1.94
N ILE A 331 50.11 -8.51 2.07
CA ILE A 331 51.38 -9.26 2.00
C ILE A 331 51.82 -9.32 0.55
N LYS A 332 52.99 -8.78 0.23
CA LYS A 332 53.56 -8.76 -1.13
C LYS A 332 54.51 -9.91 -1.41
N SER A 333 55.30 -10.31 -0.43
CA SER A 333 56.21 -11.42 -0.57
C SER A 333 56.50 -12.04 0.78
N VAL A 334 56.77 -13.33 0.76
CA VAL A 334 57.18 -14.14 1.91
C VAL A 334 58.45 -14.86 1.52
N SER A 335 59.51 -14.64 2.29
CA SER A 335 60.77 -15.40 2.15
C SER A 335 60.73 -16.59 3.09
N MET A 336 60.96 -17.77 2.59
CA MET A 336 60.80 -19.02 3.33
C MET A 336 62.01 -19.94 3.13
N GLY A 337 62.23 -20.84 4.09
CA GLY A 337 63.21 -21.92 4.00
C GLY A 337 62.74 -23.06 3.09
N PRO A 338 63.63 -24.00 2.74
CA PRO A 338 63.33 -25.08 1.81
C PRO A 338 62.30 -26.11 2.32
N ASP A 339 62.07 -26.18 3.64
CA ASP A 339 61.14 -27.11 4.28
C ASP A 339 59.85 -26.43 4.78
N ASP A 340 59.75 -25.11 4.64
CA ASP A 340 58.60 -24.34 5.08
C ASP A 340 57.44 -24.49 4.10
N LYS A 341 56.22 -24.41 4.62
CA LYS A 341 54.98 -24.54 3.81
C LYS A 341 54.11 -23.32 3.99
N ILE A 342 53.54 -22.86 2.87
CA ILE A 342 52.43 -21.91 2.84
C ILE A 342 51.16 -22.67 2.55
N ASP A 343 50.17 -22.50 3.38
CA ASP A 343 48.82 -22.99 3.13
C ASP A 343 47.85 -21.85 3.30
N TYR A 344 46.74 -21.93 2.57
CA TYR A 344 45.62 -20.99 2.71
C TYR A 344 44.48 -21.68 3.41
N LEU A 345 44.21 -21.27 4.64
CA LEU A 345 42.98 -21.67 5.31
C LEU A 345 41.81 -20.92 4.66
N GLN A 346 41.12 -21.60 3.76
CA GLN A 346 39.82 -21.19 3.32
C GLN A 346 38.80 -21.75 4.29
N SER A 347 37.92 -20.87 4.81
CA SER A 347 36.77 -21.36 5.56
C SER A 347 35.94 -22.22 4.60
N GLN A 348 35.50 -23.40 5.03
CA GLN A 348 34.45 -24.11 4.31
C GLN A 348 33.20 -23.22 4.35
N SER A 349 33.02 -22.48 3.26
CA SER A 349 31.88 -21.56 3.20
C SER A 349 30.59 -22.36 3.12
N ALA A 350 29.70 -22.13 4.08
CA ALA A 350 28.31 -22.57 3.99
C ALA A 350 27.53 -21.75 2.94
N SER A 351 28.24 -21.18 1.96
CA SER A 351 27.68 -20.25 0.97
C SER A 351 26.53 -20.85 0.18
N GLU A 352 26.61 -22.10 -0.22
CA GLU A 352 25.53 -22.80 -0.92
C GLU A 352 24.27 -22.94 -0.06
N SER A 353 24.43 -23.25 1.22
CA SER A 353 23.31 -23.35 2.16
C SER A 353 22.64 -22.00 2.38
N TYR A 354 23.43 -20.93 2.56
CA TYR A 354 22.92 -19.56 2.67
C TYR A 354 22.20 -19.12 1.40
N MET A 355 22.79 -19.34 0.23
CA MET A 355 22.18 -18.98 -1.05
C MET A 355 20.85 -19.71 -1.25
N LYS A 356 20.80 -21.01 -0.96
CA LYS A 356 19.56 -21.78 -1.05
C LYS A 356 18.50 -21.33 -0.07
N GLN A 357 18.88 -20.95 1.16
CA GLN A 357 17.98 -20.40 2.16
C GLN A 357 17.42 -19.05 1.68
N LEU A 358 18.27 -18.13 1.25
CA LEU A 358 17.87 -16.81 0.75
C LEU A 358 16.94 -16.93 -0.47
N ASP A 359 17.27 -17.81 -1.41
CA ASP A 359 16.43 -18.09 -2.59
C ASP A 359 15.03 -18.59 -2.18
N THR A 360 15.00 -19.49 -1.20
CA THR A 360 13.72 -20.03 -0.69
C THR A 360 12.92 -18.94 0.02
N GLN A 361 13.53 -18.17 0.91
CA GLN A 361 12.87 -17.08 1.62
C GLN A 361 12.36 -16.01 0.64
N TYR A 362 13.18 -15.64 -0.35
CA TYR A 362 12.79 -14.70 -1.41
C TYR A 362 11.52 -15.16 -2.13
N LYS A 363 11.47 -16.39 -2.61
CA LYS A 363 10.29 -16.98 -3.27
C LYS A 363 9.08 -17.04 -2.34
N MET A 364 9.30 -17.34 -1.05
CA MET A 364 8.21 -17.38 -0.06
C MET A 364 7.61 -15.99 0.18
N ILE A 365 8.42 -14.92 0.21
CA ILE A 365 7.93 -13.54 0.36
C ILE A 365 6.92 -13.22 -0.75
N PHE A 366 7.24 -13.53 -2.00
CA PHE A 366 6.34 -13.28 -3.15
C PHE A 366 5.10 -14.18 -3.10
N SER A 367 5.28 -15.46 -2.83
CA SER A 367 4.16 -16.41 -2.76
C SER A 367 3.17 -16.07 -1.64
N GLN A 368 3.65 -15.75 -0.43
CA GLN A 368 2.79 -15.38 0.70
C GLN A 368 2.09 -14.03 0.52
N SER A 369 2.66 -13.15 -0.31
CA SER A 369 2.10 -11.84 -0.62
C SER A 369 1.19 -11.85 -1.87
N PHE A 370 0.99 -13.01 -2.52
CA PHE A 370 0.21 -13.12 -3.76
C PHE A 370 0.71 -12.22 -4.89
N ILE A 371 2.02 -11.96 -4.96
CA ILE A 371 2.62 -11.14 -6.02
C ILE A 371 3.55 -11.97 -6.89
N VAL A 372 3.73 -11.52 -8.12
CA VAL A 372 4.60 -12.20 -9.08
C VAL A 372 6.00 -11.60 -9.04
N ASP A 373 7.02 -12.45 -9.01
CA ASP A 373 8.41 -12.02 -9.06
C ASP A 373 8.76 -11.42 -10.43
N PRO A 374 9.27 -10.19 -10.50
CA PRO A 374 9.67 -9.54 -11.76
C PRO A 374 10.70 -10.33 -12.59
N PRO A 375 11.70 -11.02 -12.00
CA PRO A 375 12.65 -11.82 -12.75
C PRO A 375 12.04 -13.00 -13.52
N GLU A 376 10.93 -13.55 -13.05
CA GLU A 376 10.23 -14.66 -13.75
C GLU A 376 9.58 -14.20 -15.06
N LEU A 377 9.44 -12.88 -15.26
CA LEU A 377 8.89 -12.26 -16.47
C LEU A 377 9.92 -12.09 -17.60
N LYS A 378 11.13 -12.60 -17.46
CA LYS A 378 12.25 -12.34 -18.40
C LYS A 378 12.09 -12.90 -19.81
N SER A 379 11.07 -13.67 -20.10
CA SER A 379 10.90 -14.17 -21.46
C SER A 379 9.91 -13.29 -22.23
N GLY A 380 10.43 -12.41 -23.07
CA GLY A 380 9.66 -11.66 -24.07
C GLY A 380 8.84 -12.52 -25.03
N ASP A 381 8.92 -13.85 -24.88
CA ASP A 381 8.27 -14.85 -25.71
C ASP A 381 7.17 -15.64 -24.99
N LEU A 382 6.75 -15.24 -23.74
CA LEU A 382 5.66 -15.94 -23.07
C LEU A 382 4.33 -15.65 -23.77
N PRO A 383 3.58 -16.69 -24.21
CA PRO A 383 2.24 -16.52 -24.74
C PRO A 383 1.34 -15.83 -23.72
N ALA A 384 0.38 -15.01 -24.18
CA ALA A 384 -0.56 -14.31 -23.32
C ALA A 384 -1.29 -15.22 -22.33
N ALA A 385 -1.55 -16.48 -22.72
CA ALA A 385 -2.14 -17.49 -21.84
C ALA A 385 -1.20 -17.88 -20.66
N ALA A 386 0.09 -17.97 -20.89
CA ALA A 386 1.06 -18.27 -19.84
C ALA A 386 1.20 -17.10 -18.86
N LEU A 387 1.17 -15.87 -19.35
CA LEU A 387 1.14 -14.66 -18.51
C LEU A 387 -0.10 -14.63 -17.60
N LYS A 388 -1.30 -14.96 -18.13
CA LYS A 388 -2.52 -15.04 -17.31
C LYS A 388 -2.41 -16.06 -16.18
N ILE A 389 -1.81 -17.22 -16.45
CA ILE A 389 -1.58 -18.27 -15.43
C ILE A 389 -0.58 -17.78 -14.38
N LEU A 390 0.50 -17.11 -14.80
CA LEU A 390 1.53 -16.58 -13.91
C LEU A 390 0.96 -15.52 -12.96
N TYR A 391 0.08 -14.63 -13.46
CA TYR A 391 -0.57 -13.59 -12.67
C TYR A 391 -1.83 -14.06 -11.91
N SER A 392 -2.23 -15.34 -12.04
CA SER A 392 -3.46 -15.87 -11.41
C SER A 392 -3.52 -15.60 -9.90
N PRO A 393 -2.46 -15.82 -9.08
CA PRO A 393 -2.53 -15.57 -7.65
C PRO A 393 -2.77 -14.09 -7.32
N ALA A 394 -2.11 -13.18 -8.04
CA ALA A 394 -2.29 -11.74 -7.85
C ALA A 394 -3.70 -11.28 -8.26
N TYR A 395 -4.23 -11.86 -9.34
CA TYR A 395 -5.59 -11.58 -9.81
C TYR A 395 -6.66 -12.09 -8.83
N GLU A 396 -6.51 -13.31 -8.31
CA GLU A 396 -7.41 -13.88 -7.31
C GLU A 396 -7.45 -13.03 -6.03
N LYS A 397 -6.29 -12.59 -5.56
CA LYS A 397 -6.20 -11.65 -4.42
C LYS A 397 -6.90 -10.32 -4.75
N ALA A 398 -6.65 -9.76 -5.93
CA ALA A 398 -7.30 -8.51 -6.35
C ALA A 398 -8.82 -8.64 -6.46
N MET A 399 -9.34 -9.76 -6.96
CA MET A 399 -10.79 -10.02 -6.98
C MET A 399 -11.39 -10.08 -5.57
N THR A 400 -10.67 -10.68 -4.63
CA THR A 400 -11.08 -10.71 -3.21
C THR A 400 -11.09 -9.29 -2.65
N ASP A 401 -10.01 -8.53 -2.85
CA ASP A 401 -9.90 -7.14 -2.42
C ASP A 401 -11.03 -6.27 -3.00
N CYS A 402 -11.35 -6.40 -4.30
CA CYS A 402 -12.46 -5.67 -4.91
C CYS A 402 -13.81 -5.94 -4.20
N LYS A 403 -14.06 -7.19 -3.78
CA LYS A 403 -15.28 -7.53 -3.03
C LYS A 403 -15.28 -6.92 -1.63
N GLU A 404 -14.16 -6.96 -0.97
CA GLU A 404 -14.00 -6.40 0.37
C GLU A 404 -14.10 -4.87 0.38
N TYR A 405 -13.60 -4.18 -0.65
CA TYR A 405 -13.69 -2.73 -0.79
C TYR A 405 -15.04 -2.25 -1.33
N GLN A 406 -15.90 -3.14 -1.83
CA GLN A 406 -17.19 -2.76 -2.41
C GLN A 406 -18.10 -2.02 -1.42
N THR A 407 -18.13 -2.43 -0.15
CA THR A 407 -18.94 -1.75 0.88
C THR A 407 -18.42 -0.35 1.14
N PHE A 408 -17.10 -0.18 1.24
CA PHE A 408 -16.47 1.13 1.39
C PHE A 408 -16.77 2.05 0.21
N LEU A 409 -16.68 1.52 -1.02
CA LEU A 409 -17.04 2.25 -2.23
C LEU A 409 -18.51 2.64 -2.25
N ASN A 410 -19.42 1.77 -1.79
CA ASN A 410 -20.84 2.10 -1.69
C ASN A 410 -21.08 3.31 -0.79
N ASP A 411 -20.42 3.35 0.36
CA ASP A 411 -20.52 4.48 1.29
C ASP A 411 -19.91 5.75 0.67
N MET A 412 -18.77 5.66 -0.02
CA MET A 412 -18.17 6.79 -0.74
C MET A 412 -19.11 7.35 -1.82
N VAL A 413 -19.71 6.47 -2.63
CA VAL A 413 -20.66 6.87 -3.68
C VAL A 413 -21.88 7.55 -3.07
N ALA A 414 -22.40 7.05 -1.96
CA ALA A 414 -23.55 7.68 -1.27
C ALA A 414 -23.20 9.07 -0.75
N ILE A 415 -22.03 9.23 -0.12
CA ILE A 415 -21.54 10.53 0.39
C ILE A 415 -21.33 11.50 -0.77
N PHE A 416 -20.68 11.07 -1.84
CA PHE A 416 -20.46 11.88 -3.02
C PHE A 416 -21.76 12.29 -3.71
N SER A 417 -22.69 11.34 -3.94
CA SER A 417 -23.96 11.59 -4.60
C SER A 417 -24.78 12.67 -3.89
N PHE A 418 -24.82 12.62 -2.57
CA PHE A 418 -25.51 13.64 -1.79
C PHE A 418 -24.74 14.95 -1.77
N GLY A 419 -23.43 14.93 -1.44
CA GLY A 419 -22.63 16.14 -1.30
C GLY A 419 -22.51 16.93 -2.60
N TYR A 420 -22.17 16.27 -3.70
CA TYR A 420 -22.12 16.90 -5.01
C TYR A 420 -23.52 17.26 -5.53
N GLY A 421 -24.53 16.48 -5.17
CA GLY A 421 -25.92 16.80 -5.46
C GLY A 421 -26.39 18.11 -4.81
N VAL A 422 -25.92 18.44 -3.61
CA VAL A 422 -26.17 19.75 -2.96
C VAL A 422 -25.47 20.86 -3.75
N GLU A 423 -24.23 20.65 -4.15
CA GLU A 423 -23.44 21.64 -4.91
C GLU A 423 -24.09 22.01 -6.26
N VAL A 424 -24.56 21.02 -7.00
CA VAL A 424 -25.20 21.23 -8.32
C VAL A 424 -26.73 21.42 -8.25
N GLY A 425 -27.32 21.42 -7.04
CA GLY A 425 -28.77 21.56 -6.87
C GLY A 425 -29.60 20.38 -7.38
N SER A 426 -29.02 19.17 -7.47
CA SER A 426 -29.60 17.97 -8.07
C SER A 426 -29.62 16.76 -7.13
N THR A 427 -29.74 16.97 -5.82
CA THR A 427 -29.75 15.88 -4.81
C THR A 427 -30.77 14.79 -5.06
N LEU A 428 -32.01 15.15 -5.43
CA LEU A 428 -33.06 14.18 -5.76
C LEU A 428 -32.78 13.46 -7.06
N GLY A 429 -32.15 14.13 -8.04
CA GLY A 429 -31.78 13.52 -9.32
C GLY A 429 -30.76 12.39 -9.13
N PHE A 430 -29.71 12.64 -8.35
CA PHE A 430 -28.69 11.62 -8.07
C PHE A 430 -29.22 10.50 -7.14
N ALA A 431 -30.09 10.83 -6.16
CA ALA A 431 -30.68 9.83 -5.28
C ALA A 431 -31.59 8.84 -6.02
N ASN A 432 -32.26 9.29 -7.09
CA ASN A 432 -33.15 8.47 -7.90
C ASN A 432 -32.44 7.81 -9.10
N LEU A 433 -31.19 8.11 -9.33
CA LEU A 433 -30.42 7.57 -10.45
C LEU A 433 -30.19 6.07 -10.26
N ASN A 434 -30.79 5.27 -11.14
CA ASN A 434 -30.63 3.81 -11.10
C ASN A 434 -29.35 3.40 -11.82
N MET A 435 -28.24 3.39 -11.09
CA MET A 435 -26.93 3.01 -11.60
C MET A 435 -26.30 1.89 -10.79
N LYS A 436 -25.38 1.18 -11.39
CA LYS A 436 -24.51 0.18 -10.77
C LYS A 436 -23.09 0.71 -10.77
N TRP A 437 -22.33 0.30 -9.79
CA TRP A 437 -20.89 0.60 -9.70
C TRP A 437 -20.16 -0.58 -9.11
N TRP A 438 -18.93 -0.80 -9.58
CA TRP A 438 -18.06 -1.88 -9.12
C TRP A 438 -16.60 -1.58 -9.37
N LEU A 439 -15.74 -2.33 -8.69
CA LEU A 439 -14.30 -2.33 -8.92
C LEU A 439 -13.97 -3.48 -9.86
N GLU A 440 -13.16 -3.20 -10.87
CA GLU A 440 -12.61 -4.19 -11.78
C GLU A 440 -11.11 -4.30 -11.54
N PRO A 441 -10.57 -5.49 -11.16
CA PRO A 441 -9.16 -5.63 -10.87
C PRO A 441 -8.33 -5.42 -12.14
N TYR A 442 -7.24 -4.64 -12.02
CA TYR A 442 -6.31 -4.45 -13.11
C TYR A 442 -5.46 -5.69 -13.34
N VAL A 443 -5.47 -6.17 -14.57
CA VAL A 443 -4.60 -7.26 -15.04
C VAL A 443 -3.81 -6.76 -16.23
N HIS A 444 -2.51 -6.97 -16.21
CA HIS A 444 -1.69 -6.67 -17.37
C HIS A 444 -2.04 -7.62 -18.52
N VAL A 445 -2.86 -7.15 -19.44
CA VAL A 445 -3.29 -7.90 -20.63
C VAL A 445 -2.63 -7.27 -21.85
N ASN A 446 -2.16 -8.11 -22.77
CA ASN A 446 -1.66 -7.61 -24.05
C ASN A 446 -2.85 -7.01 -24.84
N SER A 447 -2.87 -5.68 -24.97
CA SER A 447 -3.95 -4.94 -25.62
C SER A 447 -4.27 -5.46 -27.03
N SER A 448 -3.26 -5.90 -27.78
CA SER A 448 -3.46 -6.45 -29.13
C SER A 448 -4.28 -7.74 -29.15
N THR A 449 -4.11 -8.59 -28.13
CA THR A 449 -4.88 -9.85 -28.01
C THR A 449 -6.33 -9.55 -27.65
N VAL A 450 -6.57 -8.59 -26.75
CA VAL A 450 -7.93 -8.19 -26.35
C VAL A 450 -8.67 -7.57 -27.52
N ILE A 451 -8.03 -6.73 -28.29
CA ILE A 451 -8.63 -6.12 -29.50
C ILE A 451 -8.98 -7.20 -30.52
N ALA A 452 -8.10 -8.19 -30.74
CA ALA A 452 -8.36 -9.30 -31.65
C ALA A 452 -9.53 -10.17 -31.17
N ASP A 453 -9.60 -10.47 -29.87
CA ASP A 453 -10.70 -11.23 -29.26
C ASP A 453 -12.03 -10.47 -29.36
N LEU A 454 -12.04 -9.16 -29.06
CA LEU A 454 -13.22 -8.31 -29.20
C LEU A 454 -13.67 -8.18 -30.65
N ALA A 455 -12.75 -7.98 -31.59
CA ALA A 455 -13.05 -7.93 -33.01
C ALA A 455 -13.68 -9.25 -33.50
N SER A 456 -13.12 -10.39 -33.08
CA SER A 456 -13.68 -11.72 -33.36
C SER A 456 -15.08 -11.91 -32.76
N ALA A 457 -15.28 -11.48 -31.51
CA ALA A 457 -16.57 -11.58 -30.83
C ALA A 457 -17.65 -10.71 -31.47
N VAL A 458 -17.31 -9.50 -31.95
CA VAL A 458 -18.20 -8.63 -32.72
C VAL A 458 -18.52 -9.25 -34.08
N GLN A 459 -17.52 -9.78 -34.78
CA GLN A 459 -17.67 -10.39 -36.10
C GLN A 459 -18.56 -11.63 -36.05
N ASN A 460 -18.48 -12.41 -34.97
CA ASN A 460 -19.35 -13.59 -34.75
C ASN A 460 -20.69 -13.24 -34.11
N GLY A 461 -21.01 -11.98 -33.85
CA GLY A 461 -22.30 -11.54 -33.31
C GLY A 461 -22.52 -11.85 -31.84
N PHE A 462 -21.47 -12.19 -31.07
CA PHE A 462 -21.60 -12.48 -29.64
C PHE A 462 -21.73 -11.21 -28.78
N ILE A 463 -21.14 -10.10 -29.23
CA ILE A 463 -21.22 -8.79 -28.57
C ILE A 463 -21.53 -7.68 -29.57
N SER A 464 -22.14 -6.59 -29.12
CA SER A 464 -22.40 -5.42 -29.95
C SER A 464 -21.11 -4.61 -30.19
N ARG A 465 -21.09 -3.82 -31.28
CA ARG A 465 -19.96 -2.88 -31.54
C ARG A 465 -19.83 -1.84 -30.42
N GLN A 466 -20.96 -1.43 -29.86
CA GLN A 466 -20.98 -0.50 -28.74
C GLN A 466 -20.29 -1.10 -27.52
N THR A 467 -20.65 -2.33 -27.11
CA THR A 467 -20.02 -3.02 -25.96
C THR A 467 -18.53 -3.26 -26.19
N ALA A 468 -18.11 -3.55 -27.42
CA ALA A 468 -16.69 -3.68 -27.75
C ALA A 468 -15.95 -2.35 -27.63
N SER A 469 -16.56 -1.24 -28.08
CA SER A 469 -15.99 0.11 -27.97
C SER A 469 -15.84 0.53 -26.52
N GLU A 470 -16.87 0.34 -25.70
CA GLU A 470 -16.86 0.63 -24.26
C GLU A 470 -15.75 -0.15 -23.52
N ARG A 471 -15.52 -1.41 -23.89
CA ARG A 471 -14.41 -2.20 -23.33
C ARG A 471 -13.03 -1.75 -23.81
N ILE A 472 -12.92 -1.21 -25.02
CA ILE A 472 -11.67 -0.62 -25.53
C ILE A 472 -11.42 0.72 -24.83
N GLU A 473 -12.44 1.50 -24.51
CA GLU A 473 -12.33 2.73 -23.75
C GLU A 473 -11.63 2.54 -22.41
N THR A 474 -11.98 1.46 -21.67
CA THR A 474 -11.30 1.12 -20.40
C THR A 474 -9.83 0.75 -20.59
N LEU A 475 -9.45 0.17 -21.74
CA LEU A 475 -8.06 -0.19 -22.03
C LEU A 475 -7.16 1.00 -22.40
N TYR A 476 -7.74 2.04 -23.00
CA TYR A 476 -7.00 3.21 -23.51
C TYR A 476 -7.33 4.51 -22.77
N SER A 477 -8.13 4.44 -21.69
CA SER A 477 -8.58 5.61 -20.93
C SER A 477 -9.20 6.70 -21.83
N THR A 478 -9.93 6.28 -22.86
CA THR A 478 -10.65 7.18 -23.77
C THR A 478 -12.11 7.25 -23.33
N ASN A 479 -12.65 8.46 -23.20
CA ASN A 479 -14.06 8.66 -22.87
C ASN A 479 -14.89 8.86 -24.13
N SER A 480 -16.10 8.24 -24.18
CA SER A 480 -17.09 8.41 -25.24
C SER A 480 -16.60 8.08 -26.67
N GLU A 481 -15.81 7.03 -26.82
CA GLU A 481 -15.32 6.58 -28.14
C GLU A 481 -16.49 6.12 -29.04
N TRP A 482 -17.50 5.49 -28.45
CA TRP A 482 -18.70 5.12 -29.17
C TRP A 482 -19.43 6.33 -29.78
N ASP A 483 -19.56 7.42 -29.02
CA ASP A 483 -20.20 8.65 -29.52
C ASP A 483 -19.37 9.32 -30.62
N ARG A 484 -18.04 9.17 -30.57
CA ARG A 484 -17.13 9.63 -31.65
C ARG A 484 -17.31 8.79 -32.89
N ILE A 485 -17.32 7.48 -32.78
CA ILE A 485 -17.56 6.54 -33.88
C ILE A 485 -18.92 6.84 -34.54
N MET A 486 -19.96 7.05 -33.75
CA MET A 486 -21.29 7.37 -34.28
C MET A 486 -21.35 8.72 -34.98
N ARG A 487 -20.65 9.74 -34.45
CA ARG A 487 -20.53 11.05 -35.11
C ARG A 487 -19.75 10.97 -36.43
N GLU A 488 -18.64 10.26 -36.42
CA GLU A 488 -17.83 10.05 -37.64
C GLU A 488 -18.61 9.25 -38.70
N ALA A 489 -19.31 8.20 -38.30
CA ALA A 489 -20.16 7.42 -39.22
C ALA A 489 -21.28 8.28 -39.85
N LYS A 490 -21.90 9.16 -39.06
CA LYS A 490 -22.91 10.09 -39.55
C LYS A 490 -22.33 11.11 -40.52
N GLN A 491 -21.18 11.69 -40.21
CA GLN A 491 -20.47 12.61 -41.10
C GLN A 491 -20.06 11.94 -42.42
N GLN A 492 -19.65 10.68 -42.36
CA GLN A 492 -19.28 9.91 -43.54
C GLN A 492 -20.49 9.60 -44.42
N GLN A 493 -21.64 9.23 -43.81
CA GLN A 493 -22.89 9.06 -44.54
C GLN A 493 -23.36 10.36 -45.23
N GLU A 494 -23.26 11.49 -44.52
CA GLU A 494 -23.60 12.81 -45.11
C GLU A 494 -22.65 13.17 -46.26
N ALA A 495 -21.36 12.90 -46.13
CA ALA A 495 -20.39 13.11 -47.19
C ALA A 495 -20.63 12.23 -48.43
N ASP A 496 -20.93 10.94 -48.19
CA ASP A 496 -21.26 9.99 -49.27
C ASP A 496 -22.55 10.39 -49.99
N LEU A 497 -23.56 10.86 -49.26
CA LEU A 497 -24.81 11.34 -49.84
C LEU A 497 -24.58 12.60 -50.70
N LEU A 498 -23.78 13.56 -50.22
CA LEU A 498 -23.39 14.75 -50.96
C LEU A 498 -22.59 14.39 -52.23
N TYR A 499 -21.72 13.40 -52.15
CA TYR A 499 -20.98 12.89 -53.29
C TYR A 499 -21.92 12.27 -54.35
N GLN A 500 -22.87 11.43 -53.90
CA GLN A 500 -23.87 10.83 -54.78
C GLN A 500 -24.76 11.90 -55.48
N LEU A 501 -25.18 12.94 -54.74
CA LEU A 501 -25.96 14.04 -55.31
C LEU A 501 -25.15 14.82 -56.36
N ARG A 502 -23.87 15.10 -56.08
CA ARG A 502 -22.99 15.75 -57.09
C ARG A 502 -22.79 14.89 -58.33
N VAL A 503 -22.63 13.60 -58.19
CA VAL A 503 -22.51 12.67 -59.33
C VAL A 503 -23.81 12.60 -60.11
N ALA A 504 -24.98 12.66 -59.45
CA ALA A 504 -26.28 12.72 -60.12
C ALA A 504 -26.47 14.04 -60.89
N GLU A 505 -26.10 15.18 -60.31
CA GLU A 505 -26.14 16.50 -60.99
C GLU A 505 -25.23 16.56 -62.24
N VAL A 506 -24.06 15.92 -62.20
CA VAL A 506 -23.13 15.88 -63.35
C VAL A 506 -23.65 14.95 -64.44
N ASN A 507 -24.45 13.95 -64.10
CA ASN A 507 -25.01 12.98 -65.05
C ASN A 507 -26.41 13.35 -65.56
N GLU A 508 -27.02 14.49 -65.18
CA GLU A 508 -28.23 14.96 -65.86
C GLU A 508 -27.93 15.29 -67.33
N PRO A 509 -28.60 14.66 -68.25
CA PRO A 509 -28.38 14.97 -69.68
C PRO A 509 -28.85 16.39 -69.93
N THR A 510 -27.90 17.26 -70.29
CA THR A 510 -28.19 18.58 -70.86
C THR A 510 -29.08 18.36 -72.07
N ASN A 511 -30.38 18.61 -71.90
CA ASN A 511 -31.30 18.63 -73.03
C ASN A 511 -30.93 19.79 -73.97
N PRO A 512 -30.54 19.55 -75.21
CA PRO A 512 -30.25 20.65 -76.12
C PRO A 512 -31.56 21.33 -76.46
N THR A 513 -31.81 22.53 -75.96
CA THR A 513 -32.86 23.41 -76.40
C THR A 513 -32.74 23.62 -77.91
N ALA A 514 -33.68 23.05 -78.64
CA ALA A 514 -33.85 23.33 -80.04
C ALA A 514 -34.27 24.78 -80.19
N ASP A 515 -33.38 25.59 -80.72
CA ASP A 515 -33.72 26.84 -81.34
C ASP A 515 -34.57 26.56 -82.63
N LYS A 516 -35.77 27.09 -82.62
CA LYS A 516 -36.46 27.56 -83.81
C LYS A 516 -37.31 28.80 -83.50
#